data_40b18324ecba15c9c80f1c58c6df6998
#
_entry.id   40b18324ecba15c9c80f1c58c6df6998
#
_cell.length_a   1.000
_cell.length_b   1.000
_cell.length_c   1.000
_cell.angle_alpha   90.00
_cell.angle_beta   90.00
_cell.angle_gamma   90.00
#
_symmetry.space_group_name_H-M   'P 1'
#
loop_
_entity.id
_entity.type
_entity.pdbx_description
1 polymer ?
#
loop_
_entity_poly.entity_id
_entity_poly.type
_entity_poly.pdbx_seq_one_letter_code
_entity_poly.pdbx_strand_id
1 'polypeptide(L)'
;MKNILIIGCGLLGSSLLRRISKKKIAKKIFIYEKSKSNIAKIKRLKLPGTIVKSLKEGASNSDLIIFCTPMSEYKNIILKINKFIPSKTLITDIGSSKIETSKIINKFLKKGIQWIQSHPIAGSEVSGPEHGKENMFTDRWCIIIKEKNIKKNNINILTKFWKKIGAKVVVMSAEKHDKIFSITSHLPHLIAYNLVKSAQDFEKKQNYELIKYSAGGLRDFSRIAASNEIMWRDIFFNNKNNISKAIDLFIKNLNQFKKDINSKNNKSIVKKLTQTKKVRSKIIKLKQDIDKPDFGRN
;
A
#
# COMPACT_ATOMS: atom_id res chain seq x y z
N MET A 1 -16.29 -4.73 17.84
CA MET A 1 -16.85 -3.56 17.12
C MET A 1 -18.24 -3.94 16.65
N LYS A 2 -19.23 -3.07 16.81
CA LYS A 2 -20.58 -3.34 16.29
C LYS A 2 -20.68 -2.94 14.83
N ASN A 3 -20.21 -1.73 14.49
CA ASN A 3 -20.37 -1.13 13.19
C ASN A 3 -19.03 -0.66 12.61
N ILE A 4 -18.77 -0.95 11.36
CA ILE A 4 -17.55 -0.54 10.64
C ILE A 4 -17.95 0.24 9.39
N LEU A 5 -17.31 1.39 9.15
CA LEU A 5 -17.38 2.11 7.89
C LEU A 5 -16.10 1.90 7.08
N ILE A 6 -16.24 1.47 5.85
CA ILE A 6 -15.16 1.43 4.85
C ILE A 6 -15.36 2.61 3.90
N ILE A 7 -14.39 3.53 3.85
CA ILE A 7 -14.40 4.67 2.93
C ILE A 7 -13.46 4.34 1.76
N GLY A 8 -14.03 4.16 0.58
CA GLY A 8 -13.34 3.65 -0.61
C GLY A 8 -13.41 2.12 -0.71
N CYS A 9 -14.07 1.62 -1.73
CA CYS A 9 -14.26 0.18 -1.93
C CYS A 9 -13.59 -0.30 -3.24
N GLY A 10 -12.32 0.09 -3.41
CA GLY A 10 -11.44 -0.45 -4.45
C GLY A 10 -10.94 -1.85 -4.09
N LEU A 11 -9.75 -2.23 -4.58
CA LEU A 11 -9.13 -3.54 -4.33
C LEU A 11 -9.06 -3.89 -2.83
N LEU A 12 -8.40 -3.06 -2.04
CA LEU A 12 -8.18 -3.35 -0.62
C LEU A 12 -9.43 -3.15 0.23
N GLY A 13 -10.23 -2.11 -0.04
CA GLY A 13 -11.49 -1.87 0.67
C GLY A 13 -12.49 -3.00 0.49
N SER A 14 -12.63 -3.51 -0.74
CA SER A 14 -13.51 -4.66 -1.02
C SER A 14 -12.96 -5.98 -0.47
N SER A 15 -11.64 -6.12 -0.38
CA SER A 15 -11.00 -7.27 0.29
C SER A 15 -11.26 -7.28 1.79
N LEU A 16 -11.14 -6.10 2.45
CA LEU A 16 -11.53 -5.94 3.86
C LEU A 16 -13.00 -6.25 4.07
N LEU A 17 -13.87 -5.72 3.23
CA LEU A 17 -15.32 -5.95 3.27
C LEU A 17 -15.64 -7.44 3.26
N ARG A 18 -15.09 -8.19 2.30
CA ARG A 18 -15.27 -9.65 2.20
C ARG A 18 -14.77 -10.37 3.46
N ARG A 19 -13.57 -10.01 3.92
CA ARG A 19 -12.95 -10.65 5.08
C ARG A 19 -13.69 -10.36 6.38
N ILE A 20 -14.09 -9.09 6.62
CA ILE A 20 -14.86 -8.69 7.81
C ILE A 20 -16.19 -9.44 7.85
N SER A 21 -16.88 -9.54 6.74
CA SER A 21 -18.14 -10.28 6.61
C SER A 21 -17.95 -11.77 6.86
N LYS A 22 -17.03 -12.42 6.16
CA LYS A 22 -16.76 -13.87 6.29
C LYS A 22 -16.38 -14.26 7.72
N LYS A 23 -15.56 -13.45 8.39
CA LYS A 23 -15.13 -13.69 9.77
C LYS A 23 -16.11 -13.14 10.82
N LYS A 24 -17.24 -12.57 10.41
CA LYS A 24 -18.27 -11.98 11.29
C LYS A 24 -17.66 -11.01 12.33
N ILE A 25 -16.70 -10.15 11.88
CA ILE A 25 -15.94 -9.24 12.77
C ILE A 25 -16.80 -8.06 13.22
N ALA A 26 -17.79 -7.66 12.43
CA ALA A 26 -18.75 -6.61 12.74
C ALA A 26 -20.18 -7.07 12.54
N LYS A 27 -21.15 -6.42 13.26
CA LYS A 27 -22.58 -6.66 13.06
C LYS A 27 -23.10 -5.99 11.81
N LYS A 28 -22.64 -4.74 11.55
CA LYS A 28 -22.98 -3.97 10.33
C LYS A 28 -21.73 -3.44 9.68
N ILE A 29 -21.69 -3.44 8.36
CA ILE A 29 -20.62 -2.88 7.56
C ILE A 29 -21.24 -1.83 6.64
N PHE A 30 -20.81 -0.58 6.78
CA PHE A 30 -21.17 0.52 5.91
C PHE A 30 -20.08 0.73 4.88
N ILE A 31 -20.46 1.09 3.67
CA ILE A 31 -19.57 1.36 2.54
C ILE A 31 -19.88 2.75 2.03
N TYR A 32 -18.87 3.63 2.01
CA TYR A 32 -18.94 4.86 1.25
C TYR A 32 -18.01 4.78 0.04
N GLU A 33 -18.56 4.93 -1.14
CA GLU A 33 -17.83 4.94 -2.40
C GLU A 33 -18.34 6.11 -3.27
N LYS A 34 -17.41 6.92 -3.81
CA LYS A 34 -17.77 8.08 -4.64
C LYS A 34 -17.91 7.74 -6.13
N SER A 35 -17.23 6.70 -6.57
CA SER A 35 -17.23 6.28 -7.98
C SER A 35 -18.53 5.54 -8.32
N LYS A 36 -19.33 6.12 -9.22
CA LYS A 36 -20.56 5.48 -9.74
C LYS A 36 -20.25 4.10 -10.34
N SER A 37 -19.14 3.96 -11.07
CA SER A 37 -18.70 2.70 -11.66
C SER A 37 -18.42 1.65 -10.56
N ASN A 38 -17.66 2.00 -9.52
CA ASN A 38 -17.40 1.08 -8.40
C ASN A 38 -18.70 0.71 -7.67
N ILE A 39 -19.61 1.67 -7.46
CA ILE A 39 -20.94 1.38 -6.84
C ILE A 39 -21.70 0.35 -7.68
N ALA A 40 -21.73 0.49 -8.99
CA ALA A 40 -22.38 -0.48 -9.88
C ALA A 40 -21.73 -1.87 -9.79
N LYS A 41 -20.39 -1.92 -9.74
CA LYS A 41 -19.63 -3.17 -9.54
C LYS A 41 -19.92 -3.81 -8.19
N ILE A 42 -19.95 -3.05 -7.10
CA ILE A 42 -20.28 -3.54 -5.74
C ILE A 42 -21.66 -4.19 -5.73
N LYS A 43 -22.66 -3.53 -6.34
CA LYS A 43 -24.02 -4.06 -6.45
C LYS A 43 -24.07 -5.33 -7.30
N ARG A 44 -23.46 -5.31 -8.51
CA ARG A 44 -23.41 -6.47 -9.42
C ARG A 44 -22.76 -7.70 -8.76
N LEU A 45 -21.67 -7.48 -8.01
CA LEU A 45 -20.95 -8.53 -7.30
C LEU A 45 -21.63 -8.96 -5.99
N LYS A 46 -22.77 -8.35 -5.65
CA LYS A 46 -23.52 -8.60 -4.40
C LYS A 46 -22.59 -8.61 -3.19
N LEU A 47 -21.67 -7.62 -3.12
CA LEU A 47 -20.73 -7.55 -1.99
C LEU A 47 -21.48 -7.29 -0.68
N PRO A 48 -21.04 -7.89 0.43
CA PRO A 48 -21.70 -7.72 1.72
C PRO A 48 -21.58 -6.28 2.21
N GLY A 49 -22.54 -5.83 3.03
CA GLY A 49 -22.57 -4.49 3.60
C GLY A 49 -23.60 -3.56 2.95
N THR A 50 -23.77 -2.39 3.56
CA THR A 50 -24.73 -1.37 3.15
C THR A 50 -24.02 -0.17 2.56
N ILE A 51 -24.32 0.17 1.32
CA ILE A 51 -23.81 1.40 0.70
C ILE A 51 -24.57 2.59 1.29
N VAL A 52 -23.86 3.48 1.99
CA VAL A 52 -24.45 4.70 2.56
C VAL A 52 -24.49 5.84 1.54
N LYS A 53 -25.51 6.69 1.65
CA LYS A 53 -25.69 7.82 0.73
C LYS A 53 -24.70 8.97 0.98
N SER A 54 -24.19 9.08 2.21
CA SER A 54 -23.25 10.15 2.57
C SER A 54 -22.20 9.70 3.57
N LEU A 55 -21.04 10.39 3.57
CA LEU A 55 -20.00 10.23 4.60
C LEU A 55 -20.53 10.51 6.00
N LYS A 56 -21.46 11.47 6.16
CA LYS A 56 -22.12 11.81 7.44
C LYS A 56 -22.83 10.58 8.01
N GLU A 57 -23.70 9.96 7.22
CA GLU A 57 -24.48 8.79 7.61
C GLU A 57 -23.56 7.64 8.10
N GLY A 58 -22.53 7.32 7.31
CA GLY A 58 -21.59 6.26 7.67
C GLY A 58 -20.79 6.58 8.93
N ALA A 59 -20.26 7.80 9.04
CA ALA A 59 -19.41 8.20 10.17
C ALA A 59 -20.18 8.25 11.50
N SER A 60 -21.41 8.79 11.49
CA SER A 60 -22.25 8.90 12.72
C SER A 60 -22.63 7.56 13.34
N ASN A 61 -22.63 6.49 12.55
CA ASN A 61 -23.11 5.18 12.95
C ASN A 61 -22.00 4.15 13.17
N SER A 62 -20.71 4.55 13.17
CA SER A 62 -19.60 3.61 13.16
C SER A 62 -18.72 3.67 14.39
N ASP A 63 -18.31 2.50 14.90
CA ASP A 63 -17.31 2.36 15.96
C ASP A 63 -15.87 2.36 15.40
N LEU A 64 -15.71 1.90 14.15
CA LEU A 64 -14.45 1.91 13.42
C LEU A 64 -14.67 2.49 12.04
N ILE A 65 -13.83 3.45 11.64
CA ILE A 65 -13.78 4.01 10.29
C ILE A 65 -12.44 3.64 9.66
N ILE A 66 -12.48 3.04 8.46
CA ILE A 66 -11.28 2.62 7.74
C ILE A 66 -11.19 3.39 6.43
N PHE A 67 -10.13 4.21 6.28
CA PHE A 67 -9.84 4.92 5.05
C PHE A 67 -9.10 4.01 4.06
N CYS A 68 -9.76 3.70 2.96
CA CYS A 68 -9.25 2.88 1.87
C CYS A 68 -9.18 3.65 0.54
N THR A 69 -9.11 4.98 0.63
CA THR A 69 -8.96 5.91 -0.51
C THR A 69 -7.50 6.28 -0.73
N PRO A 70 -7.15 6.90 -1.87
CA PRO A 70 -5.86 7.59 -2.00
C PRO A 70 -5.64 8.59 -0.86
N MET A 71 -4.37 8.78 -0.46
CA MET A 71 -4.01 9.64 0.68
C MET A 71 -4.31 11.13 0.42
N SER A 72 -4.30 11.55 -0.82
CA SER A 72 -4.71 12.90 -1.24
C SER A 72 -6.16 13.25 -0.86
N GLU A 73 -7.02 12.26 -0.66
CA GLU A 73 -8.42 12.47 -0.25
C GLU A 73 -8.60 12.64 1.27
N TYR A 74 -7.61 12.31 2.10
CA TYR A 74 -7.77 12.26 3.55
C TYR A 74 -8.22 13.58 4.16
N LYS A 75 -7.58 14.69 3.78
CA LYS A 75 -7.97 16.02 4.25
C LYS A 75 -9.45 16.32 3.96
N ASN A 76 -9.88 16.10 2.73
CA ASN A 76 -11.23 16.40 2.29
C ASN A 76 -12.28 15.53 3.02
N ILE A 77 -11.95 14.26 3.24
CA ILE A 77 -12.84 13.34 3.96
C ILE A 77 -12.92 13.74 5.44
N ILE A 78 -11.78 14.00 6.09
CA ILE A 78 -11.74 14.46 7.50
C ILE A 78 -12.62 15.68 7.70
N LEU A 79 -12.48 16.70 6.86
CA LEU A 79 -13.27 17.93 6.97
C LEU A 79 -14.78 17.68 6.85
N LYS A 80 -15.18 16.71 6.02
CA LYS A 80 -16.59 16.35 5.84
C LYS A 80 -17.18 15.56 7.01
N ILE A 81 -16.38 14.72 7.69
CA ILE A 81 -16.90 13.83 8.74
C ILE A 81 -16.67 14.32 10.15
N ASN A 82 -15.74 15.24 10.38
CA ASN A 82 -15.28 15.66 11.72
C ASN A 82 -16.40 15.94 12.73
N LYS A 83 -17.45 16.66 12.30
CA LYS A 83 -18.58 17.05 13.15
C LYS A 83 -19.49 15.86 13.52
N PHE A 84 -19.38 14.77 12.79
CA PHE A 84 -20.30 13.64 12.86
C PHE A 84 -19.69 12.39 13.49
N ILE A 85 -18.39 12.40 13.77
CA ILE A 85 -17.70 11.25 14.36
C ILE A 85 -18.00 11.19 15.86
N PRO A 86 -18.58 10.10 16.37
CA PRO A 86 -18.76 9.90 17.80
C PRO A 86 -17.41 9.86 18.54
N SER A 87 -17.34 10.36 19.77
CA SER A 87 -16.10 10.48 20.54
C SER A 87 -15.39 9.14 20.81
N LYS A 88 -16.12 8.04 20.79
CA LYS A 88 -15.59 6.68 21.02
C LYS A 88 -15.15 5.99 19.71
N THR A 89 -15.39 6.59 18.56
CA THR A 89 -15.02 6.01 17.26
C THR A 89 -13.51 5.97 17.09
N LEU A 90 -13.00 4.82 16.69
CA LEU A 90 -11.62 4.65 16.27
C LEU A 90 -11.50 4.83 14.75
N ILE A 91 -10.50 5.58 14.30
CA ILE A 91 -10.20 5.72 12.87
C ILE A 91 -8.88 5.03 12.56
N THR A 92 -8.82 4.40 11.41
CA THR A 92 -7.58 3.85 10.83
C THR A 92 -7.57 4.05 9.32
N ASP A 93 -6.43 3.80 8.71
CA ASP A 93 -6.24 3.86 7.26
C ASP A 93 -5.38 2.68 6.77
N ILE A 94 -5.25 2.56 5.46
CA ILE A 94 -4.41 1.57 4.81
C ILE A 94 -3.32 2.21 3.93
N GLY A 95 -3.07 3.50 4.10
CA GLY A 95 -2.12 4.27 3.29
C GLY A 95 -0.68 3.77 3.38
N SER A 96 0.08 3.97 2.31
CA SER A 96 1.44 3.43 2.17
C SER A 96 2.55 4.37 2.66
N SER A 97 2.25 5.61 3.07
CA SER A 97 3.18 6.52 3.76
C SER A 97 2.51 7.15 4.99
N LYS A 98 3.29 7.53 5.99
CA LYS A 98 2.78 7.81 7.34
C LYS A 98 3.12 9.19 7.88
N ILE A 99 4.32 9.71 7.62
CA ILE A 99 4.77 11.00 8.21
C ILE A 99 3.87 12.15 7.75
N GLU A 100 3.69 12.33 6.45
CA GLU A 100 2.85 13.42 5.94
C GLU A 100 1.37 13.20 6.25
N THR A 101 0.92 11.95 6.24
CA THR A 101 -0.44 11.58 6.64
C THR A 101 -0.69 11.95 8.12
N SER A 102 0.27 11.68 9.02
CA SER A 102 0.19 12.13 10.43
C SER A 102 0.01 13.64 10.55
N LYS A 103 0.75 14.43 9.76
CA LYS A 103 0.60 15.90 9.78
C LYS A 103 -0.81 16.34 9.37
N ILE A 104 -1.36 15.72 8.32
CA ILE A 104 -2.73 16.01 7.86
C ILE A 104 -3.75 15.65 8.96
N ILE A 105 -3.62 14.47 9.56
CA ILE A 105 -4.50 14.01 10.63
C ILE A 105 -4.44 14.96 11.82
N ASN A 106 -3.24 15.27 12.31
CA ASN A 106 -3.05 16.13 13.47
C ASN A 106 -3.55 17.57 13.25
N LYS A 107 -3.48 18.06 12.01
CA LYS A 107 -3.95 19.42 11.64
C LYS A 107 -5.46 19.51 11.50
N PHE A 108 -6.11 18.50 10.95
CA PHE A 108 -7.50 18.61 10.51
C PHE A 108 -8.48 17.74 11.28
N LEU A 109 -8.03 16.71 12.01
CA LEU A 109 -8.91 15.87 12.80
C LEU A 109 -9.30 16.58 14.11
N LYS A 110 -10.57 16.51 14.48
CA LYS A 110 -11.10 17.05 15.74
C LYS A 110 -10.34 16.44 16.92
N LYS A 111 -9.96 17.29 17.89
CA LYS A 111 -9.33 16.87 19.13
C LYS A 111 -10.21 15.82 19.87
N GLY A 112 -9.56 14.84 20.46
CA GLY A 112 -10.23 13.75 21.20
C GLY A 112 -10.60 12.52 20.37
N ILE A 113 -10.68 12.63 19.05
CA ILE A 113 -10.85 11.48 18.16
C ILE A 113 -9.50 10.76 17.98
N GLN A 114 -9.53 9.43 18.10
CA GLN A 114 -8.33 8.61 17.95
C GLN A 114 -8.20 8.09 16.52
N TRP A 115 -7.16 8.50 15.84
CA TRP A 115 -6.76 7.91 14.56
C TRP A 115 -5.44 7.15 14.74
N ILE A 116 -5.45 5.87 14.46
CA ILE A 116 -4.26 5.02 14.48
C ILE A 116 -3.99 4.55 13.08
N GLN A 117 -2.91 5.02 12.51
CA GLN A 117 -2.53 4.66 11.15
C GLN A 117 -2.15 3.18 11.08
N SER A 118 -2.54 2.53 9.99
CA SER A 118 -2.06 1.18 9.66
C SER A 118 -1.68 1.07 8.18
N HIS A 119 -0.84 0.10 7.88
CA HIS A 119 -0.42 -0.22 6.52
C HIS A 119 -0.35 -1.73 6.35
N PRO A 120 -1.39 -2.37 5.82
CA PRO A 120 -1.32 -3.77 5.41
C PRO A 120 -0.44 -3.90 4.16
N ILE A 121 0.58 -4.75 4.24
CA ILE A 121 1.51 -5.01 3.12
C ILE A 121 0.87 -6.07 2.23
N ALA A 122 -0.15 -5.64 1.52
CA ALA A 122 -0.98 -6.46 0.64
C ALA A 122 -1.46 -5.62 -0.54
N GLY A 123 -1.84 -6.28 -1.61
CA GLY A 123 -2.32 -5.63 -2.83
C GLY A 123 -1.77 -6.30 -4.08
N SER A 124 -2.12 -5.75 -5.20
CA SER A 124 -1.57 -6.08 -6.53
C SER A 124 -1.67 -4.84 -7.42
N GLU A 125 -1.20 -4.96 -8.65
CA GLU A 125 -1.21 -3.90 -9.65
C GLU A 125 -2.60 -3.57 -10.20
N VAL A 126 -3.59 -4.46 -10.01
CA VAL A 126 -4.97 -4.23 -10.47
C VAL A 126 -5.77 -3.37 -9.49
N SER A 127 -6.80 -2.70 -10.01
CA SER A 127 -7.68 -1.81 -9.26
C SER A 127 -9.13 -2.21 -9.40
N GLY A 128 -9.95 -1.86 -8.40
CA GLY A 128 -11.39 -2.09 -8.46
C GLY A 128 -11.90 -3.16 -7.50
N PRO A 129 -13.20 -3.14 -7.17
CA PRO A 129 -13.80 -4.07 -6.23
C PRO A 129 -13.90 -5.51 -6.75
N GLU A 130 -13.88 -5.72 -8.07
CA GLU A 130 -13.90 -7.02 -8.72
C GLU A 130 -12.65 -7.86 -8.43
N HIS A 131 -11.52 -7.22 -8.21
CA HIS A 131 -10.25 -7.87 -7.93
C HIS A 131 -10.01 -8.13 -6.43
N GLY A 132 -10.91 -7.67 -5.57
CA GLY A 132 -10.80 -7.91 -4.14
C GLY A 132 -10.88 -9.39 -3.77
N LYS A 133 -10.01 -9.82 -2.86
CA LYS A 133 -9.91 -11.22 -2.41
C LYS A 133 -10.08 -11.29 -0.90
N GLU A 134 -10.86 -12.25 -0.42
CA GLU A 134 -11.10 -12.46 1.01
C GLU A 134 -9.80 -12.72 1.79
N ASN A 135 -8.88 -13.45 1.21
CA ASN A 135 -7.62 -13.84 1.82
C ASN A 135 -6.45 -12.87 1.57
N MET A 136 -6.73 -11.68 1.00
CA MET A 136 -5.72 -10.69 0.62
C MET A 136 -4.71 -10.35 1.73
N PHE A 137 -5.16 -10.38 2.98
CA PHE A 137 -4.37 -10.00 4.16
C PHE A 137 -3.81 -11.19 4.94
N THR A 138 -4.19 -12.42 4.56
CA THR A 138 -3.80 -13.64 5.30
C THR A 138 -2.28 -13.81 5.22
N ASP A 139 -1.65 -13.98 6.39
CA ASP A 139 -0.19 -14.10 6.58
C ASP A 139 0.65 -12.91 6.06
N ARG A 140 0.00 -11.81 5.68
CA ARG A 140 0.69 -10.57 5.29
C ARG A 140 0.95 -9.69 6.50
N TRP A 141 2.03 -8.92 6.45
CA TRP A 141 2.32 -7.94 7.49
C TRP A 141 1.30 -6.79 7.46
N CYS A 142 0.88 -6.35 8.64
CA CYS A 142 0.20 -5.09 8.83
C CYS A 142 0.98 -4.26 9.86
N ILE A 143 1.43 -3.08 9.41
CA ILE A 143 2.17 -2.16 10.27
C ILE A 143 1.17 -1.25 10.97
N ILE A 144 1.22 -1.16 12.29
CA ILE A 144 0.47 -0.16 13.08
C ILE A 144 1.45 0.91 13.52
N ILE A 145 1.07 2.16 13.33
CA ILE A 145 1.91 3.30 13.70
C ILE A 145 1.59 3.70 15.14
N LYS A 146 2.65 3.75 15.97
CA LYS A 146 2.58 4.25 17.34
C LYS A 146 3.03 5.70 17.36
N GLU A 147 2.15 6.59 17.75
CA GLU A 147 2.43 8.00 18.04
C GLU A 147 2.24 8.28 19.54
N LYS A 148 2.87 9.38 20.03
CA LYS A 148 2.88 9.74 21.47
C LYS A 148 1.48 9.87 22.07
N ASN A 149 0.53 10.41 21.32
CA ASN A 149 -0.83 10.74 21.80
C ASN A 149 -1.84 9.59 21.68
N ILE A 150 -1.40 8.40 21.24
CA ILE A 150 -2.28 7.26 21.04
C ILE A 150 -2.35 6.40 22.29
N LYS A 151 -3.59 6.17 22.76
CA LYS A 151 -3.85 5.31 23.93
C LYS A 151 -3.46 3.85 23.63
N LYS A 152 -2.66 3.22 24.49
CA LYS A 152 -2.21 1.82 24.35
C LYS A 152 -3.38 0.84 24.12
N ASN A 153 -4.51 1.06 24.79
CA ASN A 153 -5.69 0.22 24.61
C ASN A 153 -6.23 0.27 23.16
N ASN A 154 -6.21 1.42 22.50
CA ASN A 154 -6.68 1.56 21.13
C ASN A 154 -5.74 0.86 20.13
N ILE A 155 -4.42 0.90 20.37
CA ILE A 155 -3.45 0.09 19.61
C ILE A 155 -3.78 -1.40 19.76
N ASN A 156 -4.09 -1.86 20.98
CA ASN A 156 -4.44 -3.26 21.23
C ASN A 156 -5.74 -3.66 20.49
N ILE A 157 -6.75 -2.77 20.49
CA ILE A 157 -8.00 -2.99 19.76
C ILE A 157 -7.73 -3.15 18.26
N LEU A 158 -6.96 -2.25 17.68
CA LEU A 158 -6.62 -2.31 16.24
C LEU A 158 -5.74 -3.53 15.92
N THR A 159 -4.79 -3.86 16.81
CA THR A 159 -3.99 -5.08 16.69
C THR A 159 -4.85 -6.34 16.66
N LYS A 160 -5.83 -6.45 17.57
CA LYS A 160 -6.77 -7.56 17.58
C LYS A 160 -7.62 -7.61 16.31
N PHE A 161 -8.03 -6.45 15.79
CA PHE A 161 -8.77 -6.36 14.54
C PHE A 161 -7.97 -6.93 13.38
N TRP A 162 -6.73 -6.44 13.16
CA TRP A 162 -5.88 -6.92 12.05
C TRP A 162 -5.51 -8.40 12.18
N LYS A 163 -5.27 -8.91 13.41
CA LYS A 163 -5.07 -10.35 13.64
C LYS A 163 -6.31 -11.17 13.27
N LYS A 164 -7.52 -10.71 13.57
CA LYS A 164 -8.77 -11.35 13.13
C LYS A 164 -8.93 -11.33 11.60
N ILE A 165 -8.46 -10.29 10.94
CA ILE A 165 -8.37 -10.21 9.47
C ILE A 165 -7.40 -11.29 8.92
N GLY A 166 -6.46 -11.78 9.73
CA GLY A 166 -5.46 -12.79 9.36
C GLY A 166 -4.07 -12.23 9.14
N ALA A 167 -3.85 -10.94 9.43
CA ALA A 167 -2.56 -10.29 9.25
C ALA A 167 -1.59 -10.56 10.41
N LYS A 168 -0.29 -10.59 10.10
CA LYS A 168 0.81 -10.51 11.06
C LYS A 168 1.02 -9.05 11.43
N VAL A 169 0.91 -8.69 12.71
CA VAL A 169 0.95 -7.30 13.13
C VAL A 169 2.29 -6.95 13.76
N VAL A 170 2.85 -5.83 13.35
CA VAL A 170 4.02 -5.20 13.96
C VAL A 170 3.73 -3.71 14.22
N VAL A 171 4.31 -3.17 15.29
CA VAL A 171 4.14 -1.76 15.68
C VAL A 171 5.48 -1.04 15.54
N MET A 172 5.47 0.14 14.90
CA MET A 172 6.65 0.99 14.77
C MET A 172 6.28 2.47 14.65
N SER A 173 7.28 3.38 14.65
CA SER A 173 7.03 4.80 14.40
C SER A 173 6.82 5.09 12.90
N ALA A 174 6.20 6.24 12.59
CA ALA A 174 6.00 6.70 11.21
C ALA A 174 7.34 6.89 10.47
N GLU A 175 8.35 7.43 11.15
CA GLU A 175 9.68 7.66 10.59
C GLU A 175 10.36 6.34 10.18
N LYS A 176 10.32 5.34 11.09
CA LYS A 176 10.88 4.01 10.81
C LYS A 176 10.15 3.36 9.64
N HIS A 177 8.82 3.46 9.63
CA HIS A 177 7.99 2.95 8.54
C HIS A 177 8.39 3.55 7.19
N ASP A 178 8.33 4.88 7.06
CA ASP A 178 8.56 5.56 5.79
C ASP A 178 10.00 5.36 5.28
N LYS A 179 10.98 5.27 6.19
CA LYS A 179 12.37 4.95 5.86
C LYS A 179 12.53 3.52 5.34
N ILE A 180 11.90 2.53 5.95
CA ILE A 180 11.94 1.12 5.49
C ILE A 180 11.29 1.02 4.11
N PHE A 181 10.06 1.55 3.96
CA PHE A 181 9.29 1.39 2.74
C PHE A 181 9.82 2.23 1.58
N SER A 182 10.60 3.28 1.83
CA SER A 182 11.30 3.99 0.74
C SER A 182 12.25 3.07 -0.04
N ILE A 183 12.89 2.10 0.64
CA ILE A 183 13.82 1.14 0.01
C ILE A 183 13.12 -0.14 -0.44
N THR A 184 12.20 -0.67 0.39
CA THR A 184 11.65 -2.01 0.14
C THR A 184 10.45 -2.03 -0.78
N SER A 185 9.84 -0.86 -1.03
CA SER A 185 8.62 -0.73 -1.85
C SER A 185 8.70 0.46 -2.81
N HIS A 186 8.92 1.68 -2.32
CA HIS A 186 8.76 2.88 -3.13
C HIS A 186 9.84 2.99 -4.23
N LEU A 187 11.09 2.77 -3.88
CA LEU A 187 12.20 2.77 -4.84
C LEU A 187 12.04 1.67 -5.91
N PRO A 188 11.74 0.40 -5.58
CA PRO A 188 11.49 -0.63 -6.59
C PRO A 188 10.43 -0.25 -7.62
N HIS A 189 9.31 0.35 -7.20
CA HIS A 189 8.29 0.81 -8.15
C HIS A 189 8.74 1.98 -9.00
N LEU A 190 9.46 2.95 -8.41
CA LEU A 190 10.05 4.04 -9.17
C LEU A 190 11.02 3.54 -10.23
N ILE A 191 11.88 2.55 -9.88
CA ILE A 191 12.80 1.91 -10.82
C ILE A 191 12.00 1.21 -11.92
N ALA A 192 10.93 0.51 -11.59
CA ALA A 192 10.08 -0.16 -12.58
C ALA A 192 9.48 0.84 -13.58
N TYR A 193 8.90 1.94 -13.11
CA TYR A 193 8.40 3.01 -13.98
C TYR A 193 9.50 3.61 -14.86
N ASN A 194 10.67 3.89 -14.27
CA ASN A 194 11.78 4.49 -14.99
C ASN A 194 12.40 3.53 -16.02
N LEU A 195 12.51 2.24 -15.70
CA LEU A 195 13.01 1.22 -16.63
C LEU A 195 12.11 1.08 -17.86
N VAL A 196 10.78 1.00 -17.65
CA VAL A 196 9.81 0.93 -18.75
C VAL A 196 9.83 2.21 -19.58
N LYS A 197 9.93 3.38 -18.93
CA LYS A 197 10.10 4.67 -19.63
C LYS A 197 11.39 4.71 -20.46
N SER A 198 12.50 4.23 -19.92
CA SER A 198 13.78 4.18 -20.63
C SER A 198 13.72 3.25 -21.85
N ALA A 199 13.05 2.10 -21.73
CA ALA A 199 12.82 1.19 -22.87
C ALA A 199 11.99 1.88 -23.96
N GLN A 200 10.93 2.59 -23.59
CA GLN A 200 10.09 3.36 -24.51
C GLN A 200 10.89 4.47 -25.23
N ASP A 201 11.71 5.22 -24.49
CA ASP A 201 12.53 6.31 -25.06
C ASP A 201 13.59 5.77 -26.02
N PHE A 202 14.20 4.63 -25.69
CA PHE A 202 15.16 3.95 -26.56
C PHE A 202 14.48 3.48 -27.85
N GLU A 203 13.31 2.83 -27.76
CA GLU A 203 12.52 2.37 -28.90
C GLU A 203 12.21 3.51 -29.87
N LYS A 204 11.71 4.65 -29.34
CA LYS A 204 11.42 5.84 -30.14
C LYS A 204 12.67 6.43 -30.83
N LYS A 205 13.80 6.49 -30.10
CA LYS A 205 15.05 7.07 -30.63
C LYS A 205 15.66 6.23 -31.71
N GLN A 206 15.58 4.91 -31.59
CA GLN A 206 16.22 3.99 -32.55
C GLN A 206 15.29 3.49 -33.65
N ASN A 207 13.99 3.79 -33.54
CA ASN A 207 12.94 3.25 -34.42
C ASN A 207 12.91 1.72 -34.44
N TYR A 208 13.09 1.09 -33.25
CA TYR A 208 13.06 -0.36 -33.07
C TYR A 208 11.78 -0.82 -32.40
N GLU A 209 11.30 -2.02 -32.72
CA GLU A 209 10.21 -2.70 -32.01
C GLU A 209 10.74 -3.43 -30.75
N LEU A 210 11.40 -2.72 -29.84
CA LEU A 210 12.09 -3.28 -28.67
C LEU A 210 11.15 -4.05 -27.75
N ILE A 211 9.95 -3.50 -27.50
CA ILE A 211 8.97 -4.08 -26.57
C ILE A 211 8.50 -5.45 -27.02
N LYS A 212 8.47 -5.70 -28.32
CA LYS A 212 8.14 -7.01 -28.93
C LYS A 212 9.06 -8.14 -28.45
N TYR A 213 10.31 -7.82 -28.13
CA TYR A 213 11.32 -8.77 -27.68
C TYR A 213 11.51 -8.79 -26.16
N SER A 214 10.48 -8.38 -25.41
CA SER A 214 10.56 -8.33 -23.94
C SER A 214 10.82 -9.70 -23.33
N ALA A 215 11.97 -9.84 -22.67
CA ALA A 215 12.30 -11.00 -21.87
C ALA A 215 11.74 -10.91 -20.43
N GLY A 216 11.90 -11.96 -19.64
CA GLY A 216 11.33 -12.07 -18.28
C GLY A 216 11.63 -10.88 -17.39
N GLY A 217 12.84 -10.31 -17.43
CA GLY A 217 13.19 -9.13 -16.64
C GLY A 217 12.31 -7.91 -16.93
N LEU A 218 12.18 -7.51 -18.20
CA LEU A 218 11.33 -6.36 -18.55
C LEU A 218 9.85 -6.63 -18.27
N ARG A 219 9.37 -7.86 -18.50
CA ARG A 219 7.99 -8.26 -18.16
C ARG A 219 7.69 -8.10 -16.68
N ASP A 220 8.60 -8.53 -15.78
CA ASP A 220 8.40 -8.38 -14.33
C ASP A 220 8.34 -6.92 -13.90
N PHE A 221 9.26 -6.10 -14.40
CA PHE A 221 9.24 -4.67 -14.10
C PHE A 221 8.02 -3.95 -14.71
N SER A 222 7.64 -4.28 -15.95
CA SER A 222 6.45 -3.68 -16.58
C SER A 222 5.15 -4.04 -15.83
N ARG A 223 5.04 -5.24 -15.26
CA ARG A 223 3.92 -5.62 -14.40
C ARG A 223 3.83 -4.72 -13.17
N ILE A 224 4.94 -4.48 -12.48
CA ILE A 224 5.00 -3.58 -11.32
C ILE A 224 4.62 -2.15 -11.74
N ALA A 225 5.11 -1.70 -12.89
CA ALA A 225 4.84 -0.37 -13.45
C ALA A 225 3.38 -0.17 -13.93
N ALA A 226 2.57 -1.22 -14.00
CA ALA A 226 1.14 -1.12 -14.32
C ALA A 226 0.25 -0.72 -13.13
N SER A 227 0.84 -0.41 -11.98
CA SER A 227 0.12 -0.01 -10.77
C SER A 227 -0.53 1.38 -10.92
N ASN A 228 -1.58 1.64 -10.11
CA ASN A 228 -2.37 2.87 -10.18
C ASN A 228 -1.52 4.13 -9.98
N GLU A 229 -1.55 5.02 -10.96
CA GLU A 229 -0.72 6.24 -11.05
C GLU A 229 -1.04 7.27 -9.95
N ILE A 230 -2.29 7.44 -9.58
CA ILE A 230 -2.69 8.39 -8.52
C ILE A 230 -2.17 7.92 -7.16
N MET A 231 -2.32 6.63 -6.87
CA MET A 231 -1.80 6.04 -5.63
C MET A 231 -0.27 6.23 -5.54
N TRP A 232 0.47 5.95 -6.62
CA TRP A 232 1.92 6.07 -6.63
C TRP A 232 2.40 7.52 -6.59
N ARG A 233 1.73 8.44 -7.27
CA ARG A 233 1.97 9.88 -7.12
C ARG A 233 1.88 10.29 -5.64
N ASP A 234 0.80 9.89 -4.97
CA ASP A 234 0.59 10.21 -3.57
C ASP A 234 1.69 9.62 -2.67
N ILE A 235 2.11 8.38 -2.93
CA ILE A 235 3.21 7.72 -2.20
C ILE A 235 4.52 8.50 -2.40
N PHE A 236 4.87 8.83 -3.63
CA PHE A 236 6.11 9.54 -3.94
C PHE A 236 6.13 10.93 -3.29
N PHE A 237 5.05 11.67 -3.34
CA PHE A 237 4.98 13.00 -2.75
C PHE A 237 4.97 12.97 -1.22
N ASN A 238 4.23 12.04 -0.62
CA ASN A 238 4.14 11.95 0.84
C ASN A 238 5.40 11.37 1.50
N ASN A 239 6.26 10.66 0.76
CA ASN A 239 7.53 10.14 1.28
C ASN A 239 8.76 10.71 0.54
N LYS A 240 8.62 11.90 -0.06
CA LYS A 240 9.62 12.50 -0.96
C LYS A 240 11.05 12.50 -0.40
N ASN A 241 11.23 12.90 0.85
CA ASN A 241 12.56 13.06 1.45
C ASN A 241 13.31 11.73 1.60
N ASN A 242 12.61 10.65 2.00
CA ASN A 242 13.22 9.33 2.10
C ASN A 242 13.44 8.71 0.72
N ILE A 243 12.52 8.94 -0.22
CA ILE A 243 12.65 8.45 -1.60
C ILE A 243 13.81 9.13 -2.30
N SER A 244 14.00 10.46 -2.17
CA SER A 244 15.16 11.16 -2.72
C SER A 244 16.47 10.55 -2.24
N LYS A 245 16.62 10.32 -0.92
CA LYS A 245 17.80 9.65 -0.37
C LYS A 245 17.98 8.22 -0.90
N ALA A 246 16.89 7.50 -1.12
CA ALA A 246 16.93 6.15 -1.68
C ALA A 246 17.37 6.18 -3.16
N ILE A 247 16.92 7.17 -3.92
CA ILE A 247 17.35 7.42 -5.31
C ILE A 247 18.83 7.72 -5.36
N ASP A 248 19.34 8.64 -4.51
CA ASP A 248 20.75 9.02 -4.48
C ASP A 248 21.64 7.80 -4.19
N LEU A 249 21.23 6.96 -3.23
CA LEU A 249 21.93 5.71 -2.93
C LEU A 249 21.92 4.74 -4.13
N PHE A 250 20.78 4.62 -4.81
CA PHE A 250 20.65 3.76 -5.98
C PHE A 250 21.52 4.24 -7.13
N ILE A 251 21.53 5.55 -7.43
CA ILE A 251 22.36 6.16 -8.48
C ILE A 251 23.85 5.94 -8.16
N LYS A 252 24.27 6.16 -6.91
CA LYS A 252 25.64 5.88 -6.46
C LYS A 252 26.06 4.44 -6.76
N ASN A 253 25.22 3.47 -6.39
CA ASN A 253 25.49 2.05 -6.63
C ASN A 253 25.50 1.73 -8.12
N LEU A 254 24.58 2.28 -8.90
CA LEU A 254 24.51 2.08 -10.34
C LEU A 254 25.76 2.63 -11.06
N ASN A 255 26.22 3.81 -10.69
CA ASN A 255 27.46 4.39 -11.21
C ASN A 255 28.70 3.52 -10.87
N GLN A 256 28.72 2.88 -9.69
CA GLN A 256 29.80 1.95 -9.36
C GLN A 256 29.74 0.69 -10.22
N PHE A 257 28.55 0.14 -10.52
CA PHE A 257 28.40 -0.95 -11.48
C PHE A 257 28.87 -0.53 -12.88
N LYS A 258 28.46 0.65 -13.36
CA LYS A 258 28.90 1.20 -14.65
C LYS A 258 30.41 1.31 -14.73
N LYS A 259 31.09 1.80 -13.69
CA LYS A 259 32.54 1.87 -13.61
C LYS A 259 33.18 0.49 -13.74
N ASP A 260 32.70 -0.49 -12.95
CA ASP A 260 33.23 -1.85 -12.97
C ASP A 260 33.03 -2.56 -14.32
N ILE A 261 31.90 -2.31 -15.00
CA ILE A 261 31.60 -2.82 -16.34
C ILE A 261 32.58 -2.24 -17.34
N ASN A 262 32.76 -0.91 -17.34
CA ASN A 262 33.64 -0.22 -18.28
C ASN A 262 35.11 -0.66 -18.12
N SER A 263 35.56 -0.88 -16.88
CA SER A 263 36.91 -1.36 -16.58
C SER A 263 37.07 -2.88 -16.65
N LYS A 264 36.00 -3.62 -17.01
CA LYS A 264 35.97 -5.09 -17.00
C LYS A 264 36.47 -5.70 -15.68
N ASN A 265 36.14 -5.04 -14.53
CA ASN A 265 36.58 -5.48 -13.21
C ASN A 265 35.79 -6.74 -12.76
N ASN A 266 36.22 -7.89 -13.26
CA ASN A 266 35.59 -9.18 -12.98
C ASN A 266 35.45 -9.47 -11.50
N LYS A 267 36.51 -9.26 -10.70
CA LYS A 267 36.51 -9.52 -9.24
C LYS A 267 35.43 -8.70 -8.51
N SER A 268 35.33 -7.40 -8.82
CA SER A 268 34.35 -6.50 -8.21
C SER A 268 32.93 -6.88 -8.59
N ILE A 269 32.66 -7.12 -9.86
CA ILE A 269 31.34 -7.52 -10.38
C ILE A 269 30.87 -8.82 -9.73
N VAL A 270 31.70 -9.88 -9.78
CA VAL A 270 31.32 -11.19 -9.22
C VAL A 270 31.05 -11.06 -7.71
N LYS A 271 31.88 -10.32 -6.97
CA LYS A 271 31.66 -10.07 -5.53
C LYS A 271 30.31 -9.43 -5.27
N LYS A 272 29.93 -8.37 -6.00
CA LYS A 272 28.64 -7.67 -5.85
C LYS A 272 27.46 -8.59 -6.17
N LEU A 273 27.51 -9.32 -7.28
CA LEU A 273 26.46 -10.26 -7.67
C LEU A 273 26.28 -11.38 -6.64
N THR A 274 27.37 -11.92 -6.10
CA THR A 274 27.31 -12.94 -5.05
C THR A 274 26.69 -12.39 -3.76
N GLN A 275 26.98 -11.14 -3.38
CA GLN A 275 26.37 -10.51 -2.21
C GLN A 275 24.86 -10.32 -2.38
N THR A 276 24.40 -9.85 -3.54
CA THR A 276 22.96 -9.69 -3.79
C THR A 276 22.23 -11.03 -3.81
N LYS A 277 22.85 -12.08 -4.35
CA LYS A 277 22.31 -13.45 -4.33
C LYS A 277 22.08 -13.96 -2.90
N LYS A 278 23.00 -13.66 -1.96
CA LYS A 278 22.82 -13.98 -0.52
C LYS A 278 21.61 -13.26 0.07
N VAL A 279 21.33 -12.01 -0.32
CA VAL A 279 20.14 -11.28 0.13
C VAL A 279 18.86 -11.96 -0.37
N ARG A 280 18.82 -12.40 -1.63
CA ARG A 280 17.69 -13.16 -2.18
C ARG A 280 17.41 -14.43 -1.36
N SER A 281 18.44 -15.21 -1.05
CA SER A 281 18.32 -16.40 -0.19
C SER A 281 17.73 -16.09 1.20
N LYS A 282 18.10 -14.92 1.78
CA LYS A 282 17.53 -14.45 3.06
C LYS A 282 16.05 -14.12 2.94
N ILE A 283 15.61 -13.47 1.86
CA ILE A 283 14.20 -13.14 1.59
C ILE A 283 13.36 -14.44 1.56
N ILE A 284 13.84 -15.47 0.87
CA ILE A 284 13.17 -16.78 0.79
C ILE A 284 13.10 -17.46 2.17
N LYS A 285 14.22 -17.49 2.91
CA LYS A 285 14.27 -18.05 4.28
C LYS A 285 13.28 -17.36 5.22
N LEU A 286 13.06 -16.07 5.07
CA LEU A 286 12.08 -15.28 5.83
C LEU A 286 10.64 -15.47 5.33
N LYS A 287 10.40 -16.36 4.37
CA LYS A 287 9.07 -16.64 3.77
C LYS A 287 8.38 -15.37 3.23
N GLN A 288 9.18 -14.42 2.71
CA GLN A 288 8.66 -13.22 2.06
C GLN A 288 8.39 -13.46 0.57
N ASP A 289 8.92 -14.54 0.03
CA ASP A 289 8.69 -15.01 -1.33
C ASP A 289 8.85 -16.53 -1.39
N ILE A 290 8.43 -17.14 -2.52
CA ILE A 290 8.53 -18.57 -2.77
C ILE A 290 9.85 -18.90 -3.48
N ASP A 291 10.37 -20.11 -3.20
CA ASP A 291 11.58 -20.65 -3.83
C ASP A 291 11.21 -21.49 -5.07
N LYS A 292 10.51 -20.89 -6.01
CA LYS A 292 10.17 -21.51 -7.29
C LYS A 292 10.57 -20.61 -8.43
N PRO A 293 11.23 -21.11 -9.48
CA PRO A 293 11.41 -20.37 -10.71
C PRO A 293 10.04 -20.04 -11.30
N ASP A 294 9.83 -18.79 -11.65
CA ASP A 294 8.59 -18.33 -12.25
C ASP A 294 8.84 -18.00 -13.73
N PHE A 295 9.05 -19.06 -14.52
CA PHE A 295 9.20 -18.95 -15.97
C PHE A 295 7.82 -18.95 -16.62
N GLY A 296 7.34 -17.76 -16.93
CA GLY A 296 6.04 -17.61 -17.59
C GLY A 296 4.91 -17.96 -16.62
N ARG A 297 4.50 -16.99 -15.85
CA ARG A 297 3.37 -17.09 -14.94
C ARG A 297 2.11 -17.47 -15.70
N ASN A 298 1.66 -18.68 -15.53
CA ASN A 298 0.34 -19.14 -15.93
C ASN A 298 -0.70 -18.63 -14.93
#